data_a1bf14d379ccef91d443ad1512b5210f
#
_entry.id   a1bf14d379ccef91d443ad1512b5210f
#
_cell.length_a   1.000
_cell.length_b   1.000
_cell.length_c   1.000
_cell.angle_alpha   90.00
_cell.angle_beta   90.00
_cell.angle_gamma   90.00
#
_symmetry.space_group_name_H-M   'P 1'
#
loop_
_entity.id
_entity.type
_entity.pdbx_description
1 polymer ?
#
loop_
_entity_poly.entity_id
_entity_poly.type
_entity_poly.pdbx_seq_one_letter_code
_entity_poly.pdbx_strand_id
1 'polypeptide(L)'
;MSQGYRLTPEAQANVDKIGAFIANDNIDAALRVLDAFDDAFALLAATPEIGHKREDLTDRPVKFWSVYSYLIVYDPASAPLTIVAVLHGAQDVERLLKDGED
;
A
#
# COMPACT_ATOMS: atom_id res chain seq x y z
N MET A 1 19.91 7.89 4.00
CA MET A 1 20.09 6.54 3.48
C MET A 1 18.80 6.06 2.84
N SER A 2 18.92 5.48 1.67
CA SER A 2 17.73 5.00 0.96
C SER A 2 17.14 3.78 1.66
N GLN A 3 15.81 3.74 1.81
CA GLN A 3 15.12 2.57 2.36
C GLN A 3 14.76 1.56 1.27
N GLY A 4 15.10 1.86 0.02
CA GLY A 4 14.79 0.98 -1.09
C GLY A 4 13.37 1.16 -1.62
N TYR A 5 12.57 2.03 -1.03
CA TYR A 5 11.21 2.31 -1.49
C TYR A 5 10.86 3.77 -1.26
N ARG A 6 9.81 4.20 -1.95
CA ARG A 6 9.21 5.51 -1.73
C ARG A 6 7.70 5.38 -1.83
N LEU A 7 7.00 6.30 -1.19
CA LEU A 7 5.55 6.38 -1.29
C LEU A 7 5.17 7.53 -2.20
N THR A 8 4.16 7.32 -3.05
CA THR A 8 3.56 8.42 -3.79
C THR A 8 2.83 9.33 -2.79
N PRO A 9 2.54 10.59 -3.16
CA PRO A 9 1.73 11.46 -2.30
C PRO A 9 0.39 10.81 -1.90
N GLU A 10 -0.24 10.08 -2.83
CA GLU A 10 -1.47 9.37 -2.52
C GLU A 10 -1.25 8.28 -1.48
N ALA A 11 -0.19 7.47 -1.64
CA ALA A 11 0.10 6.41 -0.67
C ALA A 11 0.39 6.98 0.70
N GLN A 12 1.16 8.08 0.77
CA GLN A 12 1.44 8.72 2.04
C GLN A 12 0.15 9.23 2.70
N ALA A 13 -0.72 9.85 1.91
CA ALA A 13 -2.01 10.32 2.43
C ALA A 13 -2.86 9.17 2.93
N ASN A 14 -2.85 8.04 2.22
CA ASN A 14 -3.57 6.84 2.67
C ASN A 14 -3.07 6.37 4.03
N VAL A 15 -1.76 6.25 4.19
CA VAL A 15 -1.15 5.78 5.44
C VAL A 15 -1.48 6.75 6.58
N ASP A 16 -1.34 8.06 6.34
CA ASP A 16 -1.64 9.07 7.36
C ASP A 16 -3.10 8.99 7.80
N LYS A 17 -4.01 8.84 6.86
CA LYS A 17 -5.43 8.76 7.14
C LYS A 17 -5.76 7.50 7.94
N ILE A 18 -5.20 6.37 7.56
CA ILE A 18 -5.39 5.11 8.28
C ILE A 18 -4.88 5.23 9.71
N GLY A 19 -3.66 5.76 9.87
CA GLY A 19 -3.08 5.94 11.20
C GLY A 19 -3.91 6.84 12.07
N ALA A 20 -4.36 7.98 11.54
CA ALA A 20 -5.18 8.93 12.29
C ALA A 20 -6.52 8.30 12.68
N PHE A 21 -7.14 7.55 11.80
CA PHE A 21 -8.42 6.90 12.05
C PHE A 21 -8.30 5.91 13.21
N ILE A 22 -7.26 5.06 13.18
CA ILE A 22 -7.05 4.06 14.23
C ILE A 22 -6.66 4.73 15.54
N ALA A 23 -5.80 5.76 15.48
CA ALA A 23 -5.32 6.46 16.67
C ALA A 23 -6.45 7.17 17.42
N ASN A 24 -7.49 7.59 16.69
CA ASN A 24 -8.66 8.21 17.31
C ASN A 24 -9.33 7.27 18.30
N ASP A 25 -9.17 5.97 18.13
CA ASP A 25 -9.74 4.95 19.01
C ASP A 25 -8.66 4.30 19.89
N ASN A 26 -7.49 4.03 19.34
CA ASN A 26 -6.43 3.33 20.08
C ASN A 26 -5.07 3.67 19.48
N ILE A 27 -4.29 4.47 20.21
CA ILE A 27 -2.97 4.91 19.74
C ILE A 27 -2.01 3.74 19.58
N ASP A 28 -2.01 2.79 20.51
CA ASP A 28 -1.11 1.65 20.44
C ASP A 28 -1.40 0.79 19.21
N ALA A 29 -2.68 0.62 18.87
CA ALA A 29 -3.07 -0.12 17.68
C ALA A 29 -2.61 0.61 16.42
N ALA A 30 -2.72 1.94 16.40
CA ALA A 30 -2.25 2.72 15.26
C ALA A 30 -0.76 2.54 15.04
N LEU A 31 0.03 2.57 16.11
CA LEU A 31 1.49 2.39 16.00
C LEU A 31 1.83 1.01 15.47
N ARG A 32 1.12 -0.03 15.92
CA ARG A 32 1.37 -1.39 15.44
C ARG A 32 1.07 -1.53 13.95
N VAL A 33 -0.01 -0.90 13.48
CA VAL A 33 -0.38 -0.95 12.06
C VAL A 33 0.64 -0.20 11.22
N LEU A 34 1.07 0.98 11.67
CA LEU A 34 2.06 1.77 10.94
C LEU A 34 3.40 1.03 10.87
N ASP A 35 3.81 0.39 11.96
CA ASP A 35 5.03 -0.42 11.96
C ASP A 35 4.91 -1.60 10.98
N ALA A 36 3.74 -2.23 10.93
CA ALA A 36 3.51 -3.34 10.01
C ALA A 36 3.59 -2.88 8.56
N PHE A 37 3.11 -1.67 8.25
CA PHE A 37 3.27 -1.10 6.91
C PHE A 37 4.74 -0.87 6.58
N ASP A 38 5.51 -0.28 7.50
CA ASP A 38 6.93 -0.03 7.27
C ASP A 38 7.67 -1.33 7.01
N ASP A 39 7.38 -2.36 7.80
CA ASP A 39 8.00 -3.68 7.63
C ASP A 39 7.63 -4.27 6.26
N ALA A 40 6.37 -4.14 5.87
CA ALA A 40 5.92 -4.65 4.59
C ALA A 40 6.58 -3.90 3.43
N PHE A 41 6.69 -2.58 3.51
CA PHE A 41 7.34 -1.80 2.45
C PHE A 41 8.80 -2.21 2.30
N ALA A 42 9.50 -2.42 3.40
CA ALA A 42 10.91 -2.88 3.36
C ALA A 42 11.01 -4.28 2.76
N LEU A 43 10.08 -5.16 3.11
CA LEU A 43 10.04 -6.51 2.56
C LEU A 43 9.83 -6.48 1.05
N LEU A 44 8.88 -5.67 0.58
CA LEU A 44 8.59 -5.55 -0.84
C LEU A 44 9.76 -4.94 -1.60
N ALA A 45 10.46 -3.99 -0.98
CA ALA A 45 11.65 -3.40 -1.61
C ALA A 45 12.75 -4.43 -1.77
N ALA A 46 12.90 -5.33 -0.79
CA ALA A 46 13.92 -6.38 -0.85
C ALA A 46 13.53 -7.51 -1.81
N THR A 47 12.22 -7.76 -1.96
CA THR A 47 11.72 -8.87 -2.78
C THR A 47 10.48 -8.40 -3.55
N PRO A 48 10.67 -7.58 -4.61
CA PRO A 48 9.52 -6.98 -5.29
C PRO A 48 8.54 -7.97 -5.93
N GLU A 49 8.96 -9.21 -6.12
CA GLU A 49 8.15 -10.19 -6.84
C GLU A 49 7.23 -11.00 -5.94
N ILE A 50 7.28 -10.82 -4.61
CA ILE A 50 6.47 -11.64 -3.71
C ILE A 50 4.99 -11.27 -3.71
N GLY A 51 4.65 -10.06 -4.13
CA GLY A 51 3.25 -9.64 -4.22
C GLY A 51 2.52 -10.37 -5.34
N HIS A 52 1.23 -10.13 -5.42
CA HIS A 52 0.36 -10.83 -6.37
C HIS A 52 -0.19 -9.88 -7.40
N LYS A 53 -0.24 -10.34 -8.65
CA LYS A 53 -1.03 -9.63 -9.66
C LYS A 53 -2.50 -9.97 -9.43
N ARG A 54 -3.33 -8.98 -9.60
CA ARG A 54 -4.78 -9.13 -9.48
C ARG A 54 -5.41 -8.63 -10.77
N GLU A 55 -5.37 -9.47 -11.79
CA GLU A 55 -5.90 -9.10 -13.10
C GLU A 55 -7.42 -8.95 -13.08
N ASP A 56 -8.06 -9.53 -12.06
CA ASP A 56 -9.47 -9.32 -11.80
C ASP A 56 -9.78 -7.90 -11.28
N LEU A 57 -8.76 -7.21 -10.75
CA LEU A 57 -8.93 -5.86 -10.21
C LEU A 57 -8.40 -4.78 -11.16
N THR A 58 -7.29 -5.06 -11.84
CA THR A 58 -6.68 -4.09 -12.74
C THR A 58 -5.72 -4.77 -13.70
N ASP A 59 -5.58 -4.22 -14.90
CA ASP A 59 -4.58 -4.67 -15.87
C ASP A 59 -3.30 -3.83 -15.81
N ARG A 60 -3.20 -2.90 -14.85
CA ARG A 60 -2.00 -2.11 -14.66
C ARG A 60 -0.85 -2.98 -14.19
N PRO A 61 0.41 -2.60 -14.49
CA PRO A 61 1.58 -3.38 -14.09
C PRO A 61 1.95 -3.16 -12.62
N VAL A 62 1.00 -3.42 -11.73
CA VAL A 62 1.19 -3.29 -10.29
C VAL A 62 0.93 -4.62 -9.61
N LYS A 63 1.47 -4.77 -8.39
CA LYS A 63 1.23 -5.93 -7.56
C LYS A 63 0.57 -5.51 -6.27
N PHE A 64 -0.01 -6.47 -5.59
CA PHE A 64 -0.78 -6.27 -4.37
C PHE A 64 -0.20 -7.13 -3.25
N TRP A 65 -0.20 -6.57 -2.04
CA TRP A 65 0.28 -7.27 -0.84
C TRP A 65 -0.61 -6.90 0.33
N SER A 66 -1.13 -7.90 1.02
CA SER A 66 -2.07 -7.69 2.13
C SER A 66 -1.34 -7.50 3.45
N VAL A 67 -1.78 -6.52 4.24
CA VAL A 67 -1.33 -6.31 5.62
C VAL A 67 -2.59 -6.06 6.44
N TYR A 68 -2.94 -6.97 7.32
CA TYR A 68 -4.23 -6.95 8.02
C TYR A 68 -5.36 -6.88 6.99
N SER A 69 -6.29 -5.95 7.14
CA SER A 69 -7.38 -5.75 6.19
C SER A 69 -7.05 -4.72 5.12
N TYR A 70 -5.79 -4.30 5.03
CA TYR A 70 -5.33 -3.30 4.07
C TYR A 70 -4.62 -3.96 2.92
N LEU A 71 -4.61 -3.28 1.78
CA LEU A 71 -4.01 -3.79 0.56
C LEU A 71 -3.01 -2.76 0.04
N ILE A 72 -1.74 -3.15 0.02
CA ILE A 72 -0.68 -2.30 -0.51
C ILE A 72 -0.60 -2.53 -2.01
N VAL A 73 -0.65 -1.45 -2.78
CA VAL A 73 -0.48 -1.48 -4.24
C VAL A 73 0.88 -0.89 -4.56
N TYR A 74 1.70 -1.62 -5.30
CA TYR A 74 3.05 -1.14 -5.59
C TYR A 74 3.49 -1.51 -7.00
N ASP A 75 4.47 -0.75 -7.51
CA ASP A 75 5.08 -0.98 -8.81
C ASP A 75 6.37 -1.78 -8.60
N PRO A 76 6.40 -3.07 -8.98
CA PRO A 76 7.56 -3.92 -8.74
C PRO A 76 8.76 -3.59 -9.63
N ALA A 77 8.55 -2.83 -10.70
CA ALA A 77 9.60 -2.53 -11.66
C ALA A 77 10.34 -1.23 -11.38
N SER A 78 9.81 -0.38 -10.51
CA SER A 78 10.46 0.91 -10.25
C SER A 78 11.61 0.77 -9.25
N ALA A 79 12.62 1.63 -9.39
CA ALA A 79 13.77 1.67 -8.47
C ALA A 79 14.04 3.13 -8.10
N PRO A 80 13.86 3.52 -6.82
CA PRO A 80 13.39 2.67 -5.72
C PRO A 80 11.97 2.17 -5.94
N LEU A 81 11.62 1.08 -5.26
CA LEU A 81 10.27 0.53 -5.33
C LEU A 81 9.25 1.60 -4.95
N THR A 82 8.20 1.72 -5.74
CA THR A 82 7.18 2.76 -5.50
C THR A 82 5.92 2.13 -4.93
N ILE A 83 5.53 2.59 -3.74
CA ILE A 83 4.23 2.25 -3.15
C ILE A 83 3.22 3.23 -3.73
N VAL A 84 2.28 2.71 -4.50
CA VAL A 84 1.33 3.53 -5.26
C VAL A 84 0.13 3.94 -4.41
N ALA A 85 -0.35 3.04 -3.58
CA ALA A 85 -1.51 3.30 -2.74
C ALA A 85 -1.58 2.27 -1.61
N VAL A 86 -2.30 2.61 -0.54
CA VAL A 86 -2.66 1.68 0.53
C VAL A 86 -4.17 1.78 0.69
N LEU A 87 -4.85 0.69 0.41
CA LEU A 87 -6.31 0.66 0.30
C LEU A 87 -6.92 -0.14 1.43
N HIS A 88 -8.16 0.17 1.77
CA HIS A 88 -8.88 -0.53 2.82
C HIS A 88 -10.17 -1.11 2.25
N GLY A 89 -10.15 -2.42 1.97
CA GLY A 89 -11.32 -3.15 1.55
C GLY A 89 -11.65 -3.00 0.07
N ALA A 90 -12.71 -3.71 -0.34
CA ALA A 90 -13.09 -3.78 -1.75
C ALA A 90 -13.56 -2.44 -2.32
N GLN A 91 -14.17 -1.60 -1.48
CA GLN A 91 -14.66 -0.30 -1.95
C GLN A 91 -13.54 0.59 -2.43
N ASP A 92 -12.43 0.62 -1.70
CA ASP A 92 -11.28 1.43 -2.10
C ASP A 92 -10.65 0.89 -3.38
N VAL A 93 -10.63 -0.43 -3.52
CA VAL A 93 -10.11 -1.07 -4.73
C VAL A 93 -10.98 -0.70 -5.93
N GLU A 94 -12.30 -0.76 -5.77
CA GLU A 94 -13.21 -0.38 -6.86
C GLU A 94 -13.03 1.08 -7.26
N ARG A 95 -12.84 1.95 -6.27
CA ARG A 95 -12.61 3.38 -6.56
C ARG A 95 -11.31 3.55 -7.35
N LEU A 96 -10.26 2.82 -6.98
CA LEU A 96 -9.00 2.87 -7.72
C LEU A 96 -9.20 2.46 -9.18
N LEU A 97 -9.99 1.41 -9.40
CA LEU A 97 -10.26 0.93 -10.75
C LEU A 97 -11.02 1.97 -11.58
N LYS A 98 -12.03 2.58 -10.98
CA LYS A 98 -12.80 3.61 -11.68
C LYS A 98 -11.93 4.80 -12.06
N ASP A 99 -11.12 5.26 -11.12
CA ASP A 99 -10.25 6.41 -11.37
C ASP A 99 -9.19 6.09 -12.40
N GLY A 100 -8.84 4.81 -12.54
CA GLY A 100 -7.82 4.37 -13.46
C GLY A 100 -8.31 4.09 -14.88
N GLU A 101 -9.61 4.10 -15.09
CA GLU A 101 -10.19 3.74 -16.40
C GLU A 101 -10.41 4.93 -17.33
N ASP A 102 -10.08 6.09 -16.91
CA ASP A 102 -10.26 7.28 -17.77
C ASP A 102 -9.30 7.28 -18.97
#